data_35986c0f881502348420bc9bafdbdaea
#
_entry.id   35986c0f881502348420bc9bafdbdaea
#
_cell.length_a   1.000
_cell.length_b   1.000
_cell.length_c   1.000
_cell.angle_alpha   90.00
_cell.angle_beta   90.00
_cell.angle_gamma   90.00
#
_symmetry.space_group_name_H-M   'P 1'
#
loop_
_entity.id
_entity.type
_entity.pdbx_description
1 polymer ?
#
loop_
_entity_poly.entity_id
_entity_poly.type
_entity_poly.pdbx_seq_one_letter_code
_entity_poly.pdbx_strand_id
1 'polypeptide(L)'
;MTASKSNDQLLGSNQLTEYLVDAGQRTTLFWDAMRRRGNQYLEHMARETPHVLDYDTELIVDGRTLTEPVNYGLVKIHPPEGVNIDARKRPFVVVDPRAGHGPGIGGFKADSEIGVILAEGHPCYFIGFSPEPEPGQTLEAVMRAEGQFLERVNELHPNADG
;
A
#
# COMPACT_ATOMS: atom_id res chain seq x y z
N MET A 1 -40.22 0.51 -57.40
CA MET A 1 -39.27 1.30 -56.54
C MET A 1 -39.62 1.32 -55.03
N THR A 2 -40.42 0.37 -54.53
CA THR A 2 -40.92 0.37 -53.12
C THR A 2 -40.35 -0.74 -52.26
N ALA A 3 -39.68 -1.73 -52.79
CA ALA A 3 -39.12 -2.85 -52.01
C ALA A 3 -37.74 -2.55 -51.35
N SER A 4 -36.98 -1.57 -51.88
CA SER A 4 -35.65 -1.20 -51.32
C SER A 4 -35.70 -0.43 -49.98
N LYS A 5 -36.71 0.43 -49.80
CA LYS A 5 -36.87 1.22 -48.60
C LYS A 5 -37.27 0.45 -47.34
N SER A 6 -37.97 -0.66 -47.49
CA SER A 6 -38.41 -1.48 -46.37
C SER A 6 -37.26 -2.33 -45.80
N ASN A 7 -36.34 -2.79 -46.65
CA ASN A 7 -35.18 -3.57 -46.20
C ASN A 7 -34.16 -2.70 -45.41
N ASP A 8 -33.91 -1.47 -45.83
CA ASP A 8 -33.02 -0.53 -45.12
C ASP A 8 -33.57 -0.10 -43.75
N GLN A 9 -34.89 0.04 -43.64
CA GLN A 9 -35.53 0.32 -42.34
C GLN A 9 -35.46 -0.88 -41.36
N LEU A 10 -35.58 -2.10 -41.84
CA LEU A 10 -35.49 -3.32 -41.03
C LEU A 10 -34.04 -3.55 -40.56
N LEU A 11 -33.05 -3.28 -41.42
CA LEU A 11 -31.64 -3.34 -41.06
C LEU A 11 -31.24 -2.32 -40.00
N GLY A 12 -31.73 -1.08 -40.11
CA GLY A 12 -31.52 -0.01 -39.15
C GLY A 12 -32.17 -0.29 -37.79
N SER A 13 -33.36 -0.91 -37.77
CA SER A 13 -34.04 -1.28 -36.52
C SER A 13 -33.32 -2.43 -35.77
N ASN A 14 -32.77 -3.39 -36.50
CA ASN A 14 -31.97 -4.48 -35.89
C ASN A 14 -30.67 -3.95 -35.26
N GLN A 15 -29.96 -3.07 -35.95
CA GLN A 15 -28.73 -2.46 -35.42
C GLN A 15 -28.99 -1.61 -34.17
N LEU A 16 -30.09 -0.86 -34.15
CA LEU A 16 -30.48 -0.09 -32.97
C LEU A 16 -30.83 -1.01 -31.77
N THR A 17 -31.54 -2.11 -32.05
CA THR A 17 -31.90 -3.09 -31.03
C THR A 17 -30.65 -3.74 -30.45
N GLU A 18 -29.71 -4.18 -31.28
CA GLU A 18 -28.43 -4.74 -30.87
C GLU A 18 -27.62 -3.75 -30.03
N TYR A 19 -27.54 -2.50 -30.44
CA TYR A 19 -26.88 -1.43 -29.66
C TYR A 19 -27.53 -1.24 -28.29
N LEU A 20 -28.85 -1.20 -28.21
CA LEU A 20 -29.55 -1.01 -26.91
C LEU A 20 -29.35 -2.20 -25.99
N VAL A 21 -29.35 -3.41 -26.52
CA VAL A 21 -29.05 -4.62 -25.74
C VAL A 21 -27.62 -4.59 -25.23
N ASP A 22 -26.65 -4.31 -26.09
CA ASP A 22 -25.24 -4.20 -25.70
C ASP A 22 -25.01 -3.09 -24.65
N ALA A 23 -25.59 -1.91 -24.87
CA ALA A 23 -25.54 -0.82 -23.90
C ALA A 23 -26.16 -1.18 -22.54
N GLY A 24 -27.28 -1.89 -22.55
CA GLY A 24 -27.93 -2.42 -21.33
C GLY A 24 -27.06 -3.42 -20.59
N GLN A 25 -26.45 -4.35 -21.31
CA GLN A 25 -25.53 -5.34 -20.73
C GLN A 25 -24.30 -4.66 -20.11
N ARG A 26 -23.65 -3.74 -20.81
CA ARG A 26 -22.50 -2.96 -20.30
C ARG A 26 -22.86 -2.16 -19.05
N THR A 27 -24.03 -1.54 -19.04
CA THR A 27 -24.51 -0.77 -17.90
C THR A 27 -24.71 -1.70 -16.69
N THR A 28 -25.29 -2.87 -16.87
CA THR A 28 -25.50 -3.85 -15.80
C THR A 28 -24.15 -4.34 -15.25
N LEU A 29 -23.21 -4.69 -16.12
CA LEU A 29 -21.86 -5.11 -15.73
C LEU A 29 -21.10 -4.00 -15.00
N PHE A 30 -21.23 -2.76 -15.43
CA PHE A 30 -20.64 -1.61 -14.75
C PHE A 30 -21.16 -1.47 -13.33
N TRP A 31 -22.47 -1.50 -13.14
CA TRP A 31 -23.06 -1.39 -11.80
C TRP A 31 -22.70 -2.57 -10.89
N ASP A 32 -22.60 -3.80 -11.44
CA ASP A 32 -22.14 -4.95 -10.66
C ASP A 32 -20.68 -4.80 -10.25
N ALA A 33 -19.81 -4.32 -11.14
CA ALA A 33 -18.42 -4.02 -10.81
C ALA A 33 -18.30 -2.93 -9.75
N MET A 34 -19.10 -1.86 -9.84
CA MET A 34 -19.13 -0.79 -8.83
C MET A 34 -19.62 -1.30 -7.47
N ARG A 35 -20.64 -2.13 -7.46
CA ARG A 35 -21.14 -2.77 -6.22
C ARG A 35 -20.06 -3.63 -5.56
N ARG A 36 -19.36 -4.46 -6.34
CA ARG A 36 -18.26 -5.31 -5.82
C ARG A 36 -17.13 -4.47 -5.25
N ARG A 37 -16.74 -3.41 -5.93
CA ARG A 37 -15.71 -2.47 -5.42
C ARG A 37 -16.14 -1.79 -4.13
N GLY A 38 -17.41 -1.36 -4.03
CA GLY A 38 -17.95 -0.79 -2.81
C GLY A 38 -17.90 -1.77 -1.63
N ASN A 39 -18.28 -3.03 -1.86
CA ASN A 39 -18.19 -4.06 -0.82
C ASN A 39 -16.75 -4.32 -0.38
N GLN A 40 -15.82 -4.45 -1.33
CA GLN A 40 -14.39 -4.62 -1.02
C GLN A 40 -13.83 -3.43 -0.23
N TYR A 41 -14.25 -2.21 -0.54
CA TYR A 41 -13.86 -1.03 0.21
C TYR A 41 -14.38 -1.08 1.65
N LEU A 42 -15.66 -1.43 1.86
CA LEU A 42 -16.24 -1.57 3.19
C LEU A 42 -15.57 -2.68 4.00
N GLU A 43 -15.27 -3.81 3.38
CA GLU A 43 -14.51 -4.91 4.01
C GLU A 43 -13.10 -4.47 4.40
N HIS A 44 -12.43 -3.69 3.53
CA HIS A 44 -11.11 -3.15 3.81
C HIS A 44 -11.14 -2.17 4.99
N MET A 45 -12.10 -1.23 5.00
CA MET A 45 -12.25 -0.26 6.08
C MET A 45 -12.69 -0.88 7.41
N ALA A 46 -13.32 -2.04 7.39
CA ALA A 46 -13.69 -2.78 8.59
C ALA A 46 -12.51 -3.54 9.25
N ARG A 47 -11.37 -3.64 8.59
CA ARG A 47 -10.15 -4.23 9.16
C ARG A 47 -9.46 -3.19 10.04
N GLU A 48 -9.15 -3.56 11.29
CA GLU A 48 -8.46 -2.68 12.24
C GLU A 48 -7.06 -2.26 11.75
N THR A 49 -6.38 -3.15 11.06
CA THR A 49 -5.09 -2.87 10.39
C THR A 49 -5.09 -3.59 9.05
N PRO A 50 -5.32 -2.88 7.94
CA PRO A 50 -5.10 -3.48 6.63
C PRO A 50 -3.61 -3.84 6.52
N HIS A 51 -3.32 -5.14 6.47
CA HIS A 51 -1.95 -5.62 6.25
C HIS A 51 -1.48 -5.15 4.88
N VAL A 52 -0.53 -4.26 4.91
CA VAL A 52 0.12 -3.75 3.73
C VAL A 52 1.45 -4.46 3.49
N LEU A 53 2.00 -5.04 4.55
CA LEU A 53 3.21 -5.84 4.52
C LEU A 53 2.84 -7.28 4.89
N ASP A 54 3.24 -8.26 4.07
CA ASP A 54 3.11 -9.70 4.35
C ASP A 54 4.16 -10.20 5.37
N TYR A 55 4.70 -9.30 6.19
CA TYR A 55 5.74 -9.59 7.17
C TYR A 55 5.26 -9.25 8.57
N ASP A 56 5.65 -10.06 9.53
CA ASP A 56 5.52 -9.72 10.93
C ASP A 56 6.41 -8.52 11.26
N THR A 57 5.88 -7.59 12.06
CA THR A 57 6.57 -6.35 12.42
C THR A 57 6.54 -6.11 13.91
N GLU A 58 7.60 -5.46 14.40
CA GLU A 58 7.74 -5.00 15.78
C GLU A 58 7.89 -3.48 15.80
N LEU A 59 7.02 -2.77 16.52
CA LEU A 59 7.12 -1.33 16.69
C LEU A 59 8.32 -0.99 17.60
N ILE A 60 9.30 -0.29 17.04
CA ILE A 60 10.51 0.12 17.76
C ILE A 60 10.37 1.53 18.35
N VAL A 61 9.81 2.46 17.57
CA VAL A 61 9.55 3.84 18.01
C VAL A 61 8.19 4.29 17.48
N ASP A 62 7.34 4.74 18.39
CA ASP A 62 6.11 5.44 18.03
C ASP A 62 6.38 6.95 18.03
N GLY A 63 6.32 7.58 16.85
CA GLY A 63 6.56 9.01 16.70
C GLY A 63 5.58 9.89 17.47
N ARG A 64 4.41 9.38 17.82
CA ARG A 64 3.43 10.10 18.66
C ARG A 64 3.90 10.29 20.10
N THR A 65 4.88 9.52 20.54
CA THR A 65 5.47 9.61 21.88
C THR A 65 6.70 10.52 21.96
N LEU A 66 7.14 11.07 20.84
CA LEU A 66 8.26 11.99 20.78
C LEU A 66 7.92 13.38 21.39
N THR A 67 8.94 14.15 21.70
CA THR A 67 8.76 15.52 22.21
C THR A 67 8.02 16.42 21.24
N GLU A 68 8.24 16.21 19.93
CA GLU A 68 7.45 16.77 18.84
C GLU A 68 6.68 15.62 18.19
N PRO A 69 5.42 15.39 18.58
CA PRO A 69 4.66 14.23 18.10
C PRO A 69 4.45 14.25 16.59
N VAL A 70 4.62 13.09 15.96
CA VAL A 70 4.35 12.88 14.54
C VAL A 70 3.63 11.56 14.33
N ASN A 71 2.84 11.46 13.27
CA ASN A 71 2.11 10.23 12.92
C ASN A 71 2.98 9.17 12.22
N TYR A 72 4.30 9.28 12.33
CA TYR A 72 5.28 8.33 11.80
C TYR A 72 5.73 7.35 12.87
N GLY A 73 6.17 6.17 12.45
CA GLY A 73 6.73 5.18 13.35
C GLY A 73 7.82 4.36 12.66
N LEU A 74 8.75 3.88 13.48
CA LEU A 74 9.79 2.95 13.08
C LEU A 74 9.38 1.55 13.49
N VAL A 75 9.27 0.64 12.53
CA VAL A 75 9.04 -0.78 12.79
C VAL A 75 10.24 -1.60 12.32
N LYS A 76 10.55 -2.67 13.04
CA LYS A 76 11.46 -3.72 12.60
C LYS A 76 10.65 -4.77 11.86
N ILE A 77 11.19 -5.26 10.76
CA ILE A 77 10.56 -6.31 9.97
C ILE A 77 11.22 -7.64 10.32
N HIS A 78 10.38 -8.62 10.67
CA HIS A 78 10.85 -9.97 10.93
C HIS A 78 10.95 -10.77 9.63
N PRO A 79 12.01 -11.54 9.45
CA PRO A 79 12.18 -12.36 8.25
C PRO A 79 11.12 -13.48 8.22
N PRO A 80 10.72 -13.93 7.03
CA PRO A 80 9.88 -15.11 6.89
C PRO A 80 10.60 -16.35 7.40
N GLU A 81 9.84 -17.41 7.66
CA GLU A 81 10.38 -18.68 8.15
C GLU A 81 11.48 -19.23 7.22
N GLY A 82 12.58 -19.65 7.81
CA GLY A 82 13.75 -20.19 7.09
C GLY A 82 14.79 -19.17 6.62
N VAL A 83 14.54 -17.87 6.77
CA VAL A 83 15.51 -16.82 6.46
C VAL A 83 16.29 -16.42 7.71
N ASN A 84 17.62 -16.46 7.64
CA ASN A 84 18.49 -16.07 8.74
C ASN A 84 19.06 -14.67 8.52
N ILE A 85 18.91 -13.82 9.51
CA ILE A 85 19.48 -12.46 9.52
C ILE A 85 20.83 -12.45 10.24
N ASP A 86 21.86 -11.93 9.59
CA ASP A 86 23.15 -11.65 10.23
C ASP A 86 23.15 -10.22 10.80
N ALA A 87 23.12 -10.14 12.13
CA ALA A 87 23.08 -8.85 12.83
C ALA A 87 24.34 -7.98 12.63
N ARG A 88 25.43 -8.53 12.06
CA ARG A 88 26.65 -7.78 11.71
C ARG A 88 26.54 -7.09 10.36
N LYS A 89 25.63 -7.55 9.51
CA LYS A 89 25.36 -6.90 8.23
C LYS A 89 24.71 -5.55 8.46
N ARG A 90 24.97 -4.61 7.53
CA ARG A 90 24.37 -3.28 7.52
C ARG A 90 22.84 -3.37 7.63
N PRO A 91 22.20 -2.68 8.59
CA PRO A 91 20.75 -2.55 8.62
C PRO A 91 20.25 -1.66 7.48
N PHE A 92 19.13 -2.00 6.91
CA PHE A 92 18.42 -1.19 5.92
C PHE A 92 17.17 -0.56 6.55
N VAL A 93 16.93 0.69 6.20
CA VAL A 93 15.71 1.41 6.61
C VAL A 93 14.99 1.83 5.34
N VAL A 94 13.85 1.21 5.08
CA VAL A 94 12.96 1.57 3.97
C VAL A 94 12.00 2.64 4.45
N VAL A 95 11.92 3.75 3.74
CA VAL A 95 11.04 4.88 4.09
C VAL A 95 9.85 4.89 3.16
N ASP A 96 8.63 4.96 3.71
CA ASP A 96 7.41 5.11 2.94
C ASP A 96 7.48 6.40 2.08
N PRO A 97 7.27 6.33 0.76
CA PRO A 97 7.36 7.50 -0.12
C PRO A 97 6.23 8.51 0.07
N ARG A 98 5.38 8.35 1.08
CA ARG A 98 4.25 9.23 1.37
C ARG A 98 3.26 9.37 0.21
N ALA A 99 3.11 8.29 -0.54
CA ALA A 99 2.20 8.21 -1.67
C ALA A 99 0.97 7.36 -1.32
N GLY A 100 -0.19 7.99 -1.22
CA GLY A 100 -1.45 7.31 -0.93
C GLY A 100 -1.88 7.39 0.53
N HIS A 101 -2.71 6.45 0.95
CA HIS A 101 -3.27 6.38 2.30
C HIS A 101 -2.70 5.17 3.05
N GLY A 102 -1.93 5.44 4.09
CA GLY A 102 -1.38 4.44 5.00
C GLY A 102 -0.06 3.82 4.54
N PRO A 103 0.57 3.03 5.43
CA PRO A 103 1.87 2.43 5.18
C PRO A 103 1.73 1.39 4.08
N GLY A 104 2.32 1.66 2.92
CA GLY A 104 1.92 0.90 1.77
C GLY A 104 2.97 0.35 0.87
N ILE A 105 4.22 0.29 1.23
CA ILE A 105 5.19 -0.01 0.19
C ILE A 105 6.13 -1.12 0.56
N GLY A 106 6.36 -1.96 -0.42
CA GLY A 106 7.33 -3.01 -0.40
C GLY A 106 6.76 -4.39 -0.08
N GLY A 107 5.58 -4.50 0.56
CA GLY A 107 5.00 -5.78 0.94
C GLY A 107 4.08 -6.45 -0.09
N PHE A 108 3.74 -5.77 -1.16
CA PHE A 108 2.74 -6.26 -2.13
C PHE A 108 3.27 -7.27 -3.15
N LYS A 109 4.58 -7.50 -3.21
CA LYS A 109 5.21 -8.38 -4.19
C LYS A 109 6.24 -9.25 -3.50
N ALA A 110 6.35 -10.50 -3.93
CA ALA A 110 7.43 -11.39 -3.50
C ALA A 110 8.81 -10.78 -3.78
N ASP A 111 8.93 -9.99 -4.86
CA ASP A 111 10.15 -9.28 -5.28
C ASP A 111 10.21 -7.85 -4.74
N SER A 112 9.70 -7.60 -3.55
CA SER A 112 9.76 -6.28 -2.92
C SER A 112 11.18 -5.94 -2.47
N GLU A 113 11.47 -4.66 -2.32
CA GLU A 113 12.75 -4.18 -1.77
C GLU A 113 13.02 -4.82 -0.39
N ILE A 114 12.02 -4.85 0.49
CA ILE A 114 12.08 -5.51 1.80
C ILE A 114 12.39 -7.00 1.64
N GLY A 115 11.72 -7.70 0.72
CA GLY A 115 11.93 -9.12 0.48
C GLY A 115 13.36 -9.43 0.05
N VAL A 116 13.94 -8.62 -0.83
CA VAL A 116 15.33 -8.76 -1.27
C VAL A 116 16.31 -8.52 -0.11
N ILE A 117 16.11 -7.46 0.68
CA ILE A 117 16.94 -7.13 1.84
C ILE A 117 16.96 -8.30 2.84
N LEU A 118 15.79 -8.84 3.17
CA LEU A 118 15.68 -9.97 4.09
C LEU A 118 16.29 -11.25 3.52
N ALA A 119 16.04 -11.56 2.25
CA ALA A 119 16.61 -12.75 1.58
C ALA A 119 18.14 -12.74 1.58
N GLU A 120 18.74 -11.56 1.46
CA GLU A 120 20.19 -11.37 1.57
C GLU A 120 20.70 -11.38 3.03
N GLY A 121 19.83 -11.56 4.00
CA GLY A 121 20.17 -11.71 5.42
C GLY A 121 20.51 -10.41 6.14
N HIS A 122 20.04 -9.27 5.64
CA HIS A 122 20.20 -7.98 6.31
C HIS A 122 19.07 -7.70 7.30
N PRO A 123 19.35 -7.04 8.44
CA PRO A 123 18.31 -6.46 9.28
C PRO A 123 17.54 -5.40 8.48
N CYS A 124 16.22 -5.43 8.55
CA CYS A 124 15.36 -4.52 7.81
C CYS A 124 14.38 -3.80 8.73
N TYR A 125 14.26 -2.50 8.52
CA TYR A 125 13.34 -1.60 9.21
C TYR A 125 12.50 -0.85 8.20
N PHE A 126 11.35 -0.39 8.66
CA PHE A 126 10.45 0.41 7.84
C PHE A 126 9.96 1.63 8.63
N ILE A 127 10.02 2.79 7.99
CA ILE A 127 9.42 4.02 8.51
C ILE A 127 8.12 4.24 7.74
N GLY A 128 7.00 4.11 8.44
CA GLY A 128 5.67 4.33 7.90
C GLY A 128 4.92 5.42 8.64
N PHE A 129 3.73 5.76 8.16
CA PHE A 129 2.88 6.78 8.77
C PHE A 129 1.43 6.33 8.86
N SER A 130 0.74 6.81 9.88
CA SER A 130 -0.72 6.68 10.02
C SER A 130 -1.43 7.67 9.11
N PRO A 131 -2.66 7.37 8.65
CA PRO A 131 -3.40 8.27 7.76
C PRO A 131 -3.64 9.67 8.32
N GLU A 132 -3.88 9.76 9.63
CA GLU A 132 -4.17 11.02 10.30
C GLU A 132 -2.90 11.64 10.88
N PRO A 133 -2.55 12.90 10.52
CA PRO A 133 -1.41 13.59 11.08
C PRO A 133 -1.66 13.98 12.54
N GLU A 134 -0.59 14.13 13.32
CA GLU A 134 -0.69 14.68 14.68
C GLU A 134 -1.01 16.16 14.67
N PRO A 135 -1.80 16.65 15.63
CA PRO A 135 -2.12 18.07 15.73
C PRO A 135 -0.84 18.93 15.85
N GLY A 136 -0.69 19.88 14.93
CA GLY A 136 0.49 20.77 14.90
C GLY A 136 1.73 20.16 14.26
N GLN A 137 1.66 18.96 13.73
CA GLN A 137 2.75 18.31 13.02
C GLN A 137 3.22 19.17 11.84
N THR A 138 4.52 19.33 11.70
CA THR A 138 5.16 20.02 10.59
C THR A 138 6.07 19.06 9.83
N LEU A 139 6.42 19.40 8.59
CA LEU A 139 7.40 18.63 7.82
C LEU A 139 8.76 18.59 8.53
N GLU A 140 9.14 19.69 9.19
CA GLU A 140 10.39 19.76 9.97
C GLU A 140 10.37 18.82 11.17
N ALA A 141 9.24 18.70 11.88
CA ALA A 141 9.07 17.74 12.97
C ALA A 141 9.21 16.29 12.46
N VAL A 142 8.62 15.98 11.30
CA VAL A 142 8.76 14.66 10.66
C VAL A 142 10.23 14.37 10.32
N MET A 143 10.95 15.31 9.72
CA MET A 143 12.37 15.12 9.38
C MET A 143 13.22 14.89 10.64
N ARG A 144 12.95 15.61 11.74
CA ARG A 144 13.63 15.39 13.03
C ARG A 144 13.31 14.01 13.61
N ALA A 145 12.07 13.60 13.54
CA ALA A 145 11.66 12.27 13.99
C ALA A 145 12.35 11.15 13.19
N GLU A 146 12.41 11.27 11.86
CA GLU A 146 13.13 10.33 11.01
C GLU A 146 14.62 10.24 11.38
N GLY A 147 15.26 11.39 11.70
CA GLY A 147 16.63 11.42 12.24
C GLY A 147 16.79 10.61 13.53
N GLN A 148 15.86 10.78 14.49
CA GLN A 148 15.85 10.00 15.74
C GLN A 148 15.62 8.51 15.49
N PHE A 149 14.78 8.14 14.49
CA PHE A 149 14.58 6.76 14.11
C PHE A 149 15.86 6.12 13.57
N LEU A 150 16.63 6.84 12.74
CA LEU A 150 17.92 6.35 12.23
C LEU A 150 18.95 6.22 13.34
N GLU A 151 19.01 7.17 14.28
CA GLU A 151 19.86 7.08 15.48
C GLU A 151 19.51 5.84 16.28
N ARG A 152 18.22 5.54 16.46
CA ARG A 152 17.76 4.34 17.16
C ARG A 152 18.17 3.07 16.46
N VAL A 153 18.11 2.99 15.13
CA VAL A 153 18.61 1.84 14.38
C VAL A 153 20.11 1.66 14.59
N ASN A 154 20.91 2.74 14.55
CA ASN A 154 22.34 2.68 14.81
C ASN A 154 22.66 2.16 16.21
N GLU A 155 21.90 2.57 17.24
CA GLU A 155 22.06 2.05 18.60
C GLU A 155 21.79 0.55 18.69
N LEU A 156 20.83 0.04 17.92
CA LEU A 156 20.50 -1.38 17.88
C LEU A 156 21.54 -2.24 17.15
N HIS A 157 22.38 -1.60 16.33
CA HIS A 157 23.39 -2.26 15.50
C HIS A 157 24.80 -1.68 15.66
N PRO A 158 25.37 -1.63 16.90
CA PRO A 158 26.65 -0.95 17.15
C PRO A 158 27.86 -1.63 16.48
N ASN A 159 27.70 -2.87 16.02
CA ASN A 159 28.77 -3.67 15.40
C ASN A 159 28.47 -3.99 13.92
N ALA A 160 27.51 -3.32 13.29
CA ALA A 160 27.25 -3.52 11.89
C ALA A 160 28.37 -2.92 11.05
N ASP A 161 28.77 -3.64 10.01
CA ASP A 161 29.73 -3.14 9.02
C ASP A 161 29.11 -1.93 8.27
N GLY A 162 29.76 -0.78 8.37
CA GLY A 162 29.33 0.49 7.80
C GLY A 162 29.41 0.60 6.29
#